data_4252fa1b11cb0587ba479daa91a634d6
#
_entry.id   4252fa1b11cb0587ba479daa91a634d6
#
_cell.length_a   1.000
_cell.length_b   1.000
_cell.length_c   1.000
_cell.angle_alpha   90.00
_cell.angle_beta   90.00
_cell.angle_gamma   90.00
#
_symmetry.space_group_name_H-M   'P 1'
#
loop_
_entity.id
_entity.type
_entity.pdbx_description
1 polymer ?
#
loop_
_entity_poly.entity_id
_entity_poly.type
_entity_poly.pdbx_seq_one_letter_code
_entity_poly.pdbx_strand_id
1 'polypeptide(L)'
;MKAGKLSESVLKRSVLKQLHTDRSFATVPQTGADYASVTLEQTAAAGVAQETALVSAVATRCQGGAMNPMLSVYAALNNLYCSGAKAYGIMVNLLLPTSANENELREWVKAIDTVCEKEEVAVLGGHTEVVRAVSEPMVTVTALGTVDEVKRIGAGSVKPGMDILITKQIALEGTAILATQHEEELLGRYAAPFIDRAKRFTDYLSIRSEAAVAAKSGVAAMHDISEGGVFGALWEMGLSSGVGLEIDLKKIPIRQETVEICEFFDINPYKLLSGGAAVMAATDGNALVHVLQQAGIEATIVGKATDSNDRVLINGDERRFLETTQTDELFKM
;
A
#
# COMPACT_ATOMS: atom_id res chain seq x y z
N MET A 1 -0.27 7.39 -23.10
CA MET A 1 -0.17 7.54 -21.63
C MET A 1 1.13 6.89 -21.19
N LYS A 2 1.74 7.34 -20.11
CA LYS A 2 2.95 6.69 -19.56
C LYS A 2 2.56 5.46 -18.74
N ALA A 3 3.48 4.48 -18.62
CA ALA A 3 3.29 3.36 -17.69
C ALA A 3 3.21 3.86 -16.24
N GLY A 4 2.44 3.16 -15.39
CA GLY A 4 2.21 3.51 -14.00
C GLY A 4 0.84 4.14 -13.72
N LYS A 5 0.67 4.70 -12.51
CA LYS A 5 -0.57 5.38 -12.11
C LYS A 5 -0.92 6.53 -13.04
N LEU A 6 -2.21 6.72 -13.29
CA LEU A 6 -2.69 7.90 -14.02
C LEU A 6 -2.36 9.17 -13.23
N SER A 7 -1.98 10.24 -13.95
CA SER A 7 -1.89 11.54 -13.29
C SER A 7 -3.22 11.95 -12.69
N GLU A 8 -3.20 12.68 -11.59
CA GLU A 8 -4.41 13.12 -10.88
C GLU A 8 -5.41 13.82 -11.80
N SER A 9 -4.92 14.69 -12.70
CA SER A 9 -5.77 15.42 -13.65
C SER A 9 -6.47 14.49 -14.65
N VAL A 10 -5.78 13.45 -15.12
CA VAL A 10 -6.36 12.43 -16.02
C VAL A 10 -7.35 11.56 -15.27
N LEU A 11 -7.00 11.09 -14.06
CA LEU A 11 -7.89 10.30 -13.20
C LEU A 11 -9.18 11.06 -12.91
N LYS A 12 -9.11 12.32 -12.47
CA LYS A 12 -10.28 13.16 -12.18
C LYS A 12 -11.15 13.39 -13.42
N ARG A 13 -10.52 13.75 -14.55
CA ARG A 13 -11.25 14.15 -15.77
C ARG A 13 -11.84 12.96 -16.52
N SER A 14 -11.07 11.87 -16.67
CA SER A 14 -11.39 10.79 -17.60
C SER A 14 -11.97 9.55 -16.92
N VAL A 15 -11.86 9.44 -15.60
CA VAL A 15 -12.41 8.33 -14.82
C VAL A 15 -13.47 8.86 -13.84
N LEU A 16 -13.08 9.60 -12.80
CA LEU A 16 -13.98 9.93 -11.69
C LEU A 16 -15.19 10.75 -12.11
N LYS A 17 -15.05 11.68 -13.08
CA LYS A 17 -16.17 12.46 -13.62
C LYS A 17 -17.16 11.66 -14.48
N GLN A 18 -16.77 10.46 -14.93
CA GLN A 18 -17.64 9.59 -15.74
C GLN A 18 -18.48 8.64 -14.88
N LEU A 19 -18.14 8.50 -13.60
CA LEU A 19 -18.80 7.55 -12.70
C LEU A 19 -20.14 8.11 -12.22
N HIS A 20 -21.18 7.30 -12.31
CA HIS A 20 -22.39 7.50 -11.52
C HIS A 20 -22.11 7.08 -10.08
N THR A 21 -22.32 7.99 -9.13
CA THR A 21 -22.08 7.71 -7.71
C THR A 21 -23.33 8.06 -6.90
N ASP A 22 -23.81 7.10 -6.12
CA ASP A 22 -24.83 7.35 -5.11
C ASP A 22 -24.16 7.55 -3.77
N ARG A 23 -24.34 8.74 -3.19
CA ARG A 23 -23.72 9.13 -1.91
C ARG A 23 -24.52 8.66 -0.69
N SER A 24 -25.69 8.08 -0.89
CA SER A 24 -26.60 7.74 0.20
C SER A 24 -26.07 6.58 1.07
N PHE A 25 -25.26 5.68 0.50
CA PHE A 25 -24.77 4.49 1.21
C PHE A 25 -23.35 4.07 0.92
N ALA A 26 -22.61 4.80 0.09
CA ALA A 26 -21.25 4.43 -0.28
C ALA A 26 -20.27 5.60 -0.23
N THR A 27 -18.98 5.30 -0.03
CA THR A 27 -17.91 6.29 -0.23
C THR A 27 -17.81 6.64 -1.72
N VAL A 28 -17.60 7.93 -2.01
CA VAL A 28 -17.38 8.39 -3.38
C VAL A 28 -15.93 8.14 -3.78
N PRO A 29 -15.67 7.51 -4.95
CA PRO A 29 -14.32 7.32 -5.44
C PRO A 29 -13.55 8.65 -5.56
N GLN A 30 -12.35 8.69 -5.01
CA GLN A 30 -11.49 9.88 -5.02
C GLN A 30 -10.01 9.51 -5.11
N THR A 31 -9.16 10.48 -5.46
CA THR A 31 -7.71 10.32 -5.45
C THR A 31 -7.21 10.15 -4.01
N GLY A 32 -6.31 9.18 -3.77
CA GLY A 32 -5.74 8.91 -2.45
C GLY A 32 -6.67 8.13 -1.50
N ALA A 33 -7.73 7.50 -2.04
CA ALA A 33 -8.55 6.56 -1.29
C ALA A 33 -8.08 5.13 -1.55
N ASP A 34 -7.64 4.44 -0.50
CA ASP A 34 -7.13 3.06 -0.59
C ASP A 34 -8.26 2.02 -0.71
N TYR A 35 -9.46 2.38 -0.30
CA TYR A 35 -10.59 1.47 -0.24
C TYR A 35 -11.92 2.17 -0.54
N ALA A 36 -12.94 1.36 -0.84
CA ALA A 36 -14.34 1.76 -0.87
C ALA A 36 -15.09 1.15 0.31
N SER A 37 -16.14 1.82 0.80
CA SER A 37 -17.02 1.27 1.84
C SER A 37 -18.48 1.51 1.54
N VAL A 38 -19.31 0.58 2.02
CA VAL A 38 -20.79 0.66 1.99
C VAL A 38 -21.29 0.42 3.40
N THR A 39 -22.09 1.36 3.93
CA THR A 39 -22.74 1.18 5.22
C THR A 39 -23.89 0.19 5.09
N LEU A 40 -23.88 -0.86 5.90
CA LEU A 40 -24.94 -1.86 5.93
C LEU A 40 -25.96 -1.47 7.00
N GLU A 41 -27.22 -1.34 6.61
CA GLU A 41 -28.32 -1.18 7.56
C GLU A 41 -28.47 -2.47 8.38
N GLN A 42 -28.22 -2.41 9.67
CA GLN A 42 -28.54 -3.51 10.58
C GLN A 42 -29.94 -3.28 11.17
N THR A 43 -30.84 -4.22 10.93
CA THR A 43 -32.08 -4.33 11.70
C THR A 43 -31.72 -4.71 13.14
N ALA A 44 -31.83 -3.75 14.06
CA ALA A 44 -31.48 -3.90 15.45
C ALA A 44 -32.41 -4.93 16.15
N ALA A 45 -31.88 -6.11 16.40
CA ALA A 45 -32.53 -7.11 17.28
C ALA A 45 -32.07 -6.92 18.72
N ALA A 46 -32.00 -5.77 19.30
CA ALA A 46 -31.79 -5.50 20.74
C ALA A 46 -31.33 -4.06 21.04
N GLY A 47 -31.91 -3.03 20.44
CA GLY A 47 -31.87 -1.68 21.03
C GLY A 47 -30.59 -0.86 20.89
N VAL A 48 -29.51 -1.37 20.28
CA VAL A 48 -28.30 -0.62 19.93
C VAL A 48 -27.97 -0.94 18.47
N ALA A 49 -28.25 -0.03 17.56
CA ALA A 49 -27.86 -0.14 16.18
C ALA A 49 -26.35 0.16 16.09
N GLN A 50 -25.53 -0.88 15.93
CA GLN A 50 -24.12 -0.71 15.57
C GLN A 50 -24.04 -0.75 14.04
N GLU A 51 -23.74 0.39 13.44
CA GLU A 51 -23.56 0.47 11.99
C GLU A 51 -22.24 -0.20 11.60
N THR A 52 -22.33 -1.19 10.73
CA THR A 52 -21.16 -1.89 10.19
C THR A 52 -20.93 -1.48 8.75
N ALA A 53 -19.73 -1.06 8.41
CA ALA A 53 -19.32 -0.85 7.03
C ALA A 53 -18.71 -2.12 6.44
N LEU A 54 -19.21 -2.52 5.26
CA LEU A 54 -18.49 -3.42 4.37
C LEU A 54 -17.39 -2.61 3.65
N VAL A 55 -16.17 -3.07 3.72
CA VAL A 55 -15.00 -2.44 3.10
C VAL A 55 -14.45 -3.33 2.01
N SER A 56 -14.09 -2.74 0.88
CA SER A 56 -13.48 -3.43 -0.24
C SER A 56 -12.31 -2.64 -0.80
N ALA A 57 -11.22 -3.34 -1.14
CA ALA A 57 -10.07 -2.77 -1.81
C ALA A 57 -9.63 -3.67 -2.95
N VAL A 58 -9.10 -3.08 -4.03
CA VAL A 58 -8.64 -3.82 -5.20
C VAL A 58 -7.21 -3.43 -5.54
N ALA A 59 -6.39 -4.42 -5.88
CA ALA A 59 -5.02 -4.19 -6.34
C ALA A 59 -4.61 -5.19 -7.42
N THR A 60 -3.67 -4.77 -8.26
CA THR A 60 -3.02 -5.58 -9.28
C THR A 60 -1.52 -5.31 -9.22
N ARG A 61 -0.70 -6.36 -9.30
CA ARG A 61 0.76 -6.25 -9.47
C ARG A 61 1.16 -6.92 -10.78
N CYS A 62 2.01 -6.24 -11.53
CA CYS A 62 2.48 -6.68 -12.86
C CYS A 62 4.01 -6.68 -12.99
N GLN A 63 4.76 -6.12 -12.02
CA GLN A 63 6.21 -5.93 -12.13
C GLN A 63 7.04 -6.99 -11.41
N GLY A 64 6.42 -7.79 -10.55
CA GLY A 64 7.09 -8.79 -9.71
C GLY A 64 7.34 -10.15 -10.38
N GLY A 65 6.98 -10.33 -11.65
CA GLY A 65 7.12 -11.61 -12.34
C GLY A 65 6.38 -12.73 -11.60
N ALA A 66 7.07 -13.82 -11.27
CA ALA A 66 6.50 -14.97 -10.54
C ALA A 66 5.98 -14.61 -9.13
N MET A 67 6.37 -13.47 -8.56
CA MET A 67 5.87 -13.00 -7.25
C MET A 67 4.53 -12.24 -7.35
N ASN A 68 4.08 -11.84 -8.54
CA ASN A 68 2.86 -11.05 -8.72
C ASN A 68 1.63 -11.60 -7.99
N PRO A 69 1.36 -12.92 -7.96
CA PRO A 69 0.22 -13.45 -7.22
C PRO A 69 0.26 -13.13 -5.73
N MET A 70 1.38 -13.37 -5.08
CA MET A 70 1.61 -13.05 -3.67
C MET A 70 1.52 -11.53 -3.41
N LEU A 71 2.20 -10.73 -4.24
CA LEU A 71 2.27 -9.27 -4.09
C LEU A 71 0.90 -8.62 -4.26
N SER A 72 0.05 -9.11 -5.19
CA SER A 72 -1.30 -8.61 -5.40
C SER A 72 -2.20 -8.87 -4.19
N VAL A 73 -2.04 -10.00 -3.50
CA VAL A 73 -2.79 -10.30 -2.27
C VAL A 73 -2.40 -9.33 -1.16
N TYR A 74 -1.10 -9.15 -0.91
CA TYR A 74 -0.64 -8.18 0.11
C TYR A 74 -1.10 -6.77 -0.22
N ALA A 75 -0.99 -6.32 -1.47
CA ALA A 75 -1.41 -4.98 -1.86
C ALA A 75 -2.89 -4.74 -1.60
N ALA A 76 -3.77 -5.68 -1.97
CA ALA A 76 -5.21 -5.54 -1.74
C ALA A 76 -5.56 -5.57 -0.24
N LEU A 77 -4.92 -6.46 0.53
CA LEU A 77 -5.14 -6.54 1.98
C LEU A 77 -4.60 -5.30 2.71
N ASN A 78 -3.42 -4.80 2.34
CA ASN A 78 -2.85 -3.60 2.95
C ASN A 78 -3.75 -2.38 2.75
N ASN A 79 -4.26 -2.17 1.53
CA ASN A 79 -5.25 -1.13 1.26
C ASN A 79 -6.48 -1.27 2.18
N LEU A 80 -6.99 -2.48 2.34
CA LEU A 80 -8.14 -2.74 3.20
C LEU A 80 -7.82 -2.48 4.67
N TYR A 81 -6.64 -2.91 5.16
CA TYR A 81 -6.22 -2.70 6.54
C TYR A 81 -6.11 -1.22 6.92
N CYS A 82 -5.81 -0.33 5.96
CA CYS A 82 -5.78 1.12 6.20
C CYS A 82 -7.12 1.70 6.67
N SER A 83 -8.23 1.00 6.44
CA SER A 83 -9.54 1.38 6.97
C SER A 83 -9.76 1.01 8.44
N GLY A 84 -8.87 0.22 9.05
CA GLY A 84 -9.07 -0.42 10.34
C GLY A 84 -9.99 -1.67 10.27
N ALA A 85 -10.34 -2.13 9.06
CA ALA A 85 -11.22 -3.27 8.88
C ALA A 85 -10.55 -4.60 9.22
N LYS A 86 -11.38 -5.53 9.69
CA LYS A 86 -11.04 -6.95 9.75
C LYS A 86 -11.31 -7.56 8.38
N ALA A 87 -10.26 -8.11 7.74
CA ALA A 87 -10.40 -8.86 6.50
C ALA A 87 -11.05 -10.22 6.75
N TYR A 88 -11.88 -10.67 5.79
CA TYR A 88 -12.48 -12.00 5.80
C TYR A 88 -12.01 -12.85 4.64
N GLY A 89 -11.74 -12.24 3.49
CA GLY A 89 -11.34 -12.99 2.33
C GLY A 89 -11.08 -12.14 1.12
N ILE A 90 -10.70 -12.82 0.05
CA ILE A 90 -10.37 -12.22 -1.24
C ILE A 90 -11.14 -12.87 -2.39
N MET A 91 -11.35 -12.12 -3.44
CA MET A 91 -11.69 -12.63 -4.77
C MET A 91 -10.52 -12.40 -5.72
N VAL A 92 -10.20 -13.39 -6.54
CA VAL A 92 -9.03 -13.38 -7.43
C VAL A 92 -9.47 -13.44 -8.88
N ASN A 93 -8.99 -12.52 -9.71
CA ASN A 93 -9.07 -12.61 -11.15
C ASN A 93 -7.68 -12.90 -11.71
N LEU A 94 -7.48 -14.06 -12.32
CA LEU A 94 -6.21 -14.55 -12.86
C LEU A 94 -6.32 -14.72 -14.37
N LEU A 95 -5.69 -13.82 -15.10
CA LEU A 95 -5.59 -13.88 -16.56
C LEU A 95 -4.22 -14.43 -16.96
N LEU A 96 -4.22 -15.51 -17.74
CA LEU A 96 -3.04 -16.24 -18.13
C LEU A 96 -2.75 -16.02 -19.62
N PRO A 97 -1.48 -15.86 -20.02
CA PRO A 97 -1.10 -15.90 -21.43
C PRO A 97 -1.25 -17.31 -22.00
N THR A 98 -1.37 -17.42 -23.32
CA THR A 98 -1.47 -18.72 -24.00
C THR A 98 -0.21 -19.59 -23.88
N SER A 99 0.92 -19.01 -23.43
CA SER A 99 2.16 -19.71 -23.13
C SER A 99 2.22 -20.35 -21.74
N ALA A 100 1.28 -19.98 -20.85
CA ALA A 100 1.25 -20.51 -19.47
C ALA A 100 0.96 -22.01 -19.46
N ASN A 101 1.54 -22.70 -18.48
CA ASN A 101 1.31 -24.13 -18.27
C ASN A 101 0.65 -24.41 -16.91
N GLU A 102 0.14 -25.62 -16.73
CA GLU A 102 -0.61 -25.99 -15.52
C GLU A 102 0.25 -25.99 -14.25
N ASN A 103 1.55 -26.27 -14.35
CA ASN A 103 2.44 -26.26 -13.18
C ASN A 103 2.65 -24.83 -12.66
N GLU A 104 2.90 -23.86 -13.55
CA GLU A 104 2.96 -22.45 -13.19
C GLU A 104 1.67 -21.98 -12.53
N LEU A 105 0.51 -22.34 -13.09
CA LEU A 105 -0.78 -22.01 -12.50
C LEU A 105 -0.91 -22.56 -11.07
N ARG A 106 -0.50 -23.81 -10.83
CA ARG A 106 -0.52 -24.41 -9.49
C ARG A 106 0.37 -23.64 -8.50
N GLU A 107 1.57 -23.25 -8.93
CA GLU A 107 2.49 -22.48 -8.11
C GLU A 107 1.91 -21.12 -7.75
N TRP A 108 1.29 -20.44 -8.69
CA TRP A 108 0.65 -19.14 -8.44
C TRP A 108 -0.54 -19.23 -7.47
N VAL A 109 -1.40 -20.22 -7.68
CA VAL A 109 -2.53 -20.45 -6.75
C VAL A 109 -2.03 -20.82 -5.37
N LYS A 110 -0.96 -21.63 -5.25
CA LYS A 110 -0.32 -21.95 -3.98
C LYS A 110 0.29 -20.72 -3.32
N ALA A 111 0.92 -19.82 -4.08
CA ALA A 111 1.46 -18.57 -3.56
C ALA A 111 0.37 -17.66 -2.97
N ILE A 112 -0.78 -17.55 -3.67
CA ILE A 112 -1.97 -16.84 -3.16
C ILE A 112 -2.46 -17.47 -1.85
N ASP A 113 -2.66 -18.78 -1.84
CA ASP A 113 -3.18 -19.52 -0.69
C ASP A 113 -2.26 -19.41 0.53
N THR A 114 -0.95 -19.50 0.31
CA THR A 114 0.06 -19.33 1.38
C THR A 114 -0.05 -17.94 2.07
N VAL A 115 -0.28 -16.88 1.30
CA VAL A 115 -0.51 -15.54 1.88
C VAL A 115 -1.84 -15.50 2.61
N CYS A 116 -2.90 -16.07 2.03
CA CYS A 116 -4.21 -16.11 2.66
C CYS A 116 -4.18 -16.84 4.00
N GLU A 117 -3.47 -17.98 4.09
CA GLU A 117 -3.27 -18.71 5.34
C GLU A 117 -2.54 -17.84 6.38
N LYS A 118 -1.43 -17.19 5.99
CA LYS A 118 -0.65 -16.28 6.87
C LYS A 118 -1.49 -15.09 7.35
N GLU A 119 -2.33 -14.54 6.49
CA GLU A 119 -3.20 -13.38 6.79
C GLU A 119 -4.53 -13.80 7.44
N GLU A 120 -4.79 -15.10 7.61
CA GLU A 120 -6.04 -15.66 8.18
C GLU A 120 -7.29 -15.20 7.41
N VAL A 121 -7.20 -15.18 6.08
CA VAL A 121 -8.31 -14.83 5.17
C VAL A 121 -8.61 -15.98 4.24
N ALA A 122 -9.85 -16.07 3.72
CA ALA A 122 -10.26 -17.10 2.78
C ALA A 122 -10.19 -16.60 1.33
N VAL A 123 -9.88 -17.50 0.40
CA VAL A 123 -10.19 -17.27 -1.03
C VAL A 123 -11.68 -17.56 -1.22
N LEU A 124 -12.49 -16.51 -1.42
CA LEU A 124 -13.95 -16.61 -1.51
C LEU A 124 -14.42 -17.06 -2.91
N GLY A 125 -13.60 -16.86 -3.92
CA GLY A 125 -13.89 -17.16 -5.30
C GLY A 125 -13.05 -16.35 -6.26
N GLY A 126 -13.45 -16.34 -7.53
CA GLY A 126 -12.75 -15.59 -8.54
C GLY A 126 -13.02 -16.09 -9.96
N HIS A 127 -12.15 -15.68 -10.87
CA HIS A 127 -12.17 -16.06 -12.27
C HIS A 127 -10.75 -16.41 -12.73
N THR A 128 -10.61 -17.48 -13.50
CA THR A 128 -9.32 -17.89 -14.09
C THR A 128 -9.52 -18.20 -15.55
N GLU A 129 -8.79 -17.53 -16.43
CA GLU A 129 -8.96 -17.64 -17.87
C GLU A 129 -7.63 -17.53 -18.62
N VAL A 130 -7.47 -18.28 -19.69
CA VAL A 130 -6.37 -18.15 -20.65
C VAL A 130 -6.79 -17.21 -21.77
N VAL A 131 -6.10 -16.07 -21.92
CA VAL A 131 -6.46 -15.01 -22.88
C VAL A 131 -5.27 -14.62 -23.76
N ARG A 132 -5.56 -14.15 -24.98
CA ARG A 132 -4.52 -13.61 -25.88
C ARG A 132 -4.17 -12.16 -25.58
N ALA A 133 -4.94 -11.50 -24.69
CA ALA A 133 -4.80 -10.08 -24.41
C ALA A 133 -3.62 -9.74 -23.46
N VAL A 134 -3.05 -10.75 -22.80
CA VAL A 134 -1.92 -10.58 -21.89
C VAL A 134 -0.71 -11.37 -22.39
N SER A 135 0.49 -10.79 -22.27
CA SER A 135 1.77 -11.45 -22.58
C SER A 135 2.37 -12.15 -21.36
N GLU A 136 1.98 -11.71 -20.17
CA GLU A 136 2.40 -12.22 -18.87
C GLU A 136 1.17 -12.43 -17.98
N PRO A 137 1.25 -13.27 -16.92
CA PRO A 137 0.17 -13.46 -15.98
C PRO A 137 -0.22 -12.15 -15.29
N MET A 138 -1.52 -11.86 -15.29
CA MET A 138 -2.08 -10.72 -14.59
C MET A 138 -2.98 -11.20 -13.45
N VAL A 139 -2.68 -10.74 -12.23
CA VAL A 139 -3.43 -11.11 -11.03
C VAL A 139 -4.05 -9.86 -10.42
N THR A 140 -5.37 -9.81 -10.42
CA THR A 140 -6.14 -8.76 -9.72
C THR A 140 -6.83 -9.38 -8.52
N VAL A 141 -6.61 -8.79 -7.36
CA VAL A 141 -7.20 -9.23 -6.09
C VAL A 141 -8.14 -8.16 -5.56
N THR A 142 -9.33 -8.59 -5.15
CA THR A 142 -10.29 -7.77 -4.40
C THR A 142 -10.38 -8.31 -2.98
N ALA A 143 -9.94 -7.54 -2.00
CA ALA A 143 -10.07 -7.85 -0.58
C ALA A 143 -11.41 -7.36 -0.03
N LEU A 144 -12.01 -8.13 0.88
CA LEU A 144 -13.29 -7.86 1.53
C LEU A 144 -13.16 -7.97 3.05
N GLY A 145 -13.75 -7.00 3.75
CA GLY A 145 -13.73 -6.97 5.21
C GLY A 145 -14.85 -6.09 5.78
N THR A 146 -14.90 -5.99 7.09
CA THR A 146 -15.84 -5.08 7.77
C THR A 146 -15.15 -4.30 8.88
N VAL A 147 -15.71 -3.13 9.17
CA VAL A 147 -15.31 -2.28 10.27
C VAL A 147 -16.58 -1.65 10.89
N ASP A 148 -16.52 -1.35 12.18
CA ASP A 148 -17.48 -0.46 12.82
C ASP A 148 -17.40 0.92 12.16
N GLU A 149 -18.51 1.43 11.60
CA GLU A 149 -18.51 2.69 10.83
C GLU A 149 -17.93 3.86 11.64
N VAL A 150 -18.20 3.90 12.94
CA VAL A 150 -17.69 4.97 13.83
C VAL A 150 -16.16 4.88 14.03
N LYS A 151 -15.58 3.69 13.83
CA LYS A 151 -14.13 3.43 13.98
C LYS A 151 -13.40 3.38 12.65
N ARG A 152 -14.10 3.59 11.54
CA ARG A 152 -13.50 3.55 10.22
C ARG A 152 -12.50 4.68 10.04
N ILE A 153 -11.28 4.32 9.68
CA ILE A 153 -10.16 5.25 9.49
C ILE A 153 -10.08 5.62 8.01
N GLY A 154 -9.99 6.91 7.72
CA GLY A 154 -9.87 7.41 6.35
C GLY A 154 -8.54 8.11 6.13
N ALA A 155 -7.95 7.97 4.94
CA ALA A 155 -6.73 8.70 4.57
C ALA A 155 -6.91 10.23 4.61
N GLY A 156 -8.13 10.72 4.43
CA GLY A 156 -8.48 12.16 4.43
C GLY A 156 -8.74 12.79 5.81
N SER A 157 -8.33 12.17 6.89
CA SER A 157 -8.61 12.65 8.26
C SER A 157 -7.44 13.39 8.93
N VAL A 158 -6.37 13.69 8.20
CA VAL A 158 -5.21 14.43 8.73
C VAL A 158 -5.59 15.88 8.96
N LYS A 159 -5.17 16.43 10.10
CA LYS A 159 -5.35 17.84 10.47
C LYS A 159 -4.00 18.52 10.68
N PRO A 160 -3.91 19.84 10.46
CA PRO A 160 -2.71 20.60 10.77
C PRO A 160 -2.22 20.35 12.21
N GLY A 161 -0.91 20.22 12.38
CA GLY A 161 -0.27 19.94 13.66
C GLY A 161 -0.10 18.45 14.01
N MET A 162 -0.76 17.53 13.29
CA MET A 162 -0.57 16.10 13.50
C MET A 162 0.82 15.66 13.08
N ASP A 163 1.39 14.72 13.82
CA ASP A 163 2.64 14.05 13.47
C ASP A 163 2.40 13.04 12.34
N ILE A 164 3.35 12.97 11.41
CA ILE A 164 3.37 12.00 10.30
C ILE A 164 4.42 10.95 10.61
N LEU A 165 3.99 9.67 10.58
CA LEU A 165 4.80 8.52 10.92
C LEU A 165 4.91 7.56 9.72
N ILE A 166 6.01 6.80 9.69
CA ILE A 166 6.19 5.67 8.77
C ILE A 166 6.47 4.42 9.62
N THR A 167 5.77 3.32 9.32
CA THR A 167 6.03 2.02 9.94
C THR A 167 7.08 1.24 9.15
N LYS A 168 7.87 0.41 9.84
CA LYS A 168 8.97 -0.39 9.28
C LYS A 168 9.92 0.47 8.42
N GLN A 169 10.17 0.06 7.17
CA GLN A 169 11.07 0.76 6.25
C GLN A 169 10.44 0.85 4.85
N ILE A 170 10.87 1.85 4.08
CA ILE A 170 10.39 2.07 2.71
C ILE A 170 11.02 1.10 1.71
N ALA A 171 10.38 0.96 0.55
CA ALA A 171 10.86 0.24 -0.64
C ALA A 171 11.15 -1.26 -0.44
N LEU A 172 10.56 -1.90 0.57
CA LEU A 172 10.77 -3.33 0.85
C LEU A 172 10.35 -4.21 -0.33
N GLU A 173 9.14 -3.99 -0.89
CA GLU A 173 8.59 -4.75 -2.02
C GLU A 173 9.48 -4.59 -3.26
N GLY A 174 9.77 -3.36 -3.67
CA GLY A 174 10.59 -3.08 -4.86
C GLY A 174 12.01 -3.64 -4.74
N THR A 175 12.62 -3.52 -3.56
CA THR A 175 13.95 -4.11 -3.30
C THR A 175 13.94 -5.62 -3.43
N ALA A 176 12.92 -6.30 -2.90
CA ALA A 176 12.80 -7.76 -3.01
C ALA A 176 12.60 -8.21 -4.47
N ILE A 177 11.82 -7.46 -5.26
CA ILE A 177 11.62 -7.70 -6.68
C ILE A 177 12.95 -7.59 -7.42
N LEU A 178 13.67 -6.47 -7.26
CA LEU A 178 14.97 -6.24 -7.91
C LEU A 178 15.99 -7.28 -7.52
N ALA A 179 16.09 -7.61 -6.22
CA ALA A 179 17.00 -8.64 -5.74
C ALA A 179 16.71 -10.03 -6.29
N THR A 180 15.44 -10.31 -6.63
CA THR A 180 15.03 -11.61 -7.18
C THR A 180 15.21 -11.65 -8.69
N GLN A 181 14.81 -10.61 -9.41
CA GLN A 181 14.83 -10.59 -10.87
C GLN A 181 16.23 -10.34 -11.45
N HIS A 182 17.10 -9.61 -10.72
CA HIS A 182 18.42 -9.21 -11.16
C HIS A 182 19.54 -9.83 -10.27
N GLU A 183 19.30 -11.02 -9.70
CA GLU A 183 20.24 -11.69 -8.81
C GLU A 183 21.62 -11.86 -9.44
N GLU A 184 21.68 -12.33 -10.69
CA GLU A 184 22.96 -12.58 -11.39
C GLU A 184 23.79 -11.29 -11.55
N GLU A 185 23.13 -10.17 -11.89
CA GLU A 185 23.78 -8.88 -12.03
C GLU A 185 24.31 -8.37 -10.67
N LEU A 186 23.48 -8.50 -9.62
CA LEU A 186 23.83 -8.08 -8.26
C LEU A 186 24.95 -8.91 -7.65
N LEU A 187 25.05 -10.21 -7.98
CA LEU A 187 26.15 -11.08 -7.57
C LEU A 187 27.52 -10.63 -8.13
N GLY A 188 27.53 -9.85 -9.20
CA GLY A 188 28.74 -9.22 -9.72
C GLY A 188 29.33 -8.15 -8.78
N ARG A 189 28.54 -7.59 -7.85
CA ARG A 189 28.98 -6.53 -6.92
C ARG A 189 28.80 -6.89 -5.44
N TYR A 190 27.77 -7.67 -5.09
CA TYR A 190 27.40 -7.97 -3.71
C TYR A 190 27.52 -9.46 -3.40
N ALA A 191 27.80 -9.78 -2.13
CA ALA A 191 27.84 -11.15 -1.67
C ALA A 191 26.43 -11.77 -1.60
N ALA A 192 26.29 -13.08 -1.89
CA ALA A 192 25.03 -13.78 -1.87
C ALA A 192 24.20 -13.58 -0.58
N PRO A 193 24.77 -13.60 0.65
CA PRO A 193 23.98 -13.34 1.86
C PRO A 193 23.35 -11.95 1.94
N PHE A 194 23.93 -10.95 1.26
CA PHE A 194 23.35 -9.61 1.18
C PHE A 194 22.08 -9.64 0.29
N ILE A 195 22.18 -10.27 -0.88
CA ILE A 195 21.07 -10.42 -1.83
C ILE A 195 19.96 -11.26 -1.20
N ASP A 196 20.29 -12.35 -0.50
CA ASP A 196 19.32 -13.19 0.19
C ASP A 196 18.54 -12.42 1.28
N ARG A 197 19.19 -11.49 1.99
CA ARG A 197 18.48 -10.62 2.93
C ARG A 197 17.50 -9.69 2.22
N ALA A 198 17.88 -9.11 1.09
CA ALA A 198 17.02 -8.25 0.30
C ALA A 198 15.80 -9.02 -0.27
N LYS A 199 15.98 -10.23 -0.78
CA LYS A 199 14.89 -11.11 -1.22
C LYS A 199 13.89 -11.40 -0.10
N ARG A 200 14.36 -11.62 1.13
CA ARG A 200 13.51 -11.88 2.30
C ARG A 200 12.74 -10.67 2.80
N PHE A 201 12.85 -9.50 2.18
CA PHE A 201 11.97 -8.39 2.49
C PHE A 201 10.50 -8.69 2.19
N THR A 202 10.23 -9.73 1.39
CA THR A 202 8.88 -10.30 1.23
C THR A 202 8.24 -10.79 2.54
N ASP A 203 9.02 -11.06 3.58
CA ASP A 203 8.51 -11.47 4.90
C ASP A 203 7.81 -10.32 5.65
N TYR A 204 8.04 -9.07 5.23
CA TYR A 204 7.56 -7.85 5.90
C TYR A 204 6.45 -7.12 5.14
N LEU A 205 5.84 -7.74 4.11
CA LEU A 205 4.90 -7.05 3.22
C LEU A 205 3.52 -6.79 3.81
N SER A 206 3.10 -7.50 4.86
CA SER A 206 1.83 -7.25 5.53
C SER A 206 1.92 -6.03 6.47
N ILE A 207 0.88 -5.19 6.48
CA ILE A 207 0.68 -4.14 7.48
C ILE A 207 -0.47 -4.47 8.45
N ARG A 208 -0.94 -5.71 8.48
CA ARG A 208 -2.06 -6.15 9.32
C ARG A 208 -1.88 -5.79 10.80
N SER A 209 -0.69 -6.11 11.34
CA SER A 209 -0.39 -5.88 12.76
C SER A 209 -0.32 -4.40 13.09
N GLU A 210 0.35 -3.61 12.24
CA GLU A 210 0.48 -2.16 12.37
C GLU A 210 -0.88 -1.47 12.36
N ALA A 211 -1.71 -1.81 11.37
CA ALA A 211 -3.04 -1.23 11.22
C ALA A 211 -3.94 -1.59 12.41
N ALA A 212 -3.90 -2.84 12.86
CA ALA A 212 -4.70 -3.30 13.99
C ALA A 212 -4.32 -2.63 15.32
N VAL A 213 -3.02 -2.40 15.55
CA VAL A 213 -2.52 -1.68 16.74
C VAL A 213 -2.87 -0.20 16.65
N ALA A 214 -2.59 0.44 15.52
CA ALA A 214 -2.84 1.86 15.30
C ALA A 214 -4.33 2.21 15.41
N ALA A 215 -5.23 1.38 14.85
CA ALA A 215 -6.68 1.57 14.91
C ALA A 215 -7.23 1.60 16.36
N LYS A 216 -6.56 0.92 17.29
CA LYS A 216 -6.92 0.91 18.72
C LYS A 216 -6.24 2.02 19.53
N SER A 217 -5.29 2.74 18.93
CA SER A 217 -4.38 3.65 19.62
C SER A 217 -4.51 5.11 19.18
N GLY A 218 -5.66 5.49 18.60
CA GLY A 218 -5.96 6.88 18.28
C GLY A 218 -5.28 7.40 17.01
N VAL A 219 -4.88 6.53 16.07
CA VAL A 219 -4.48 6.96 14.74
C VAL A 219 -5.61 7.72 14.05
N ALA A 220 -5.30 8.86 13.44
CA ALA A 220 -6.28 9.68 12.74
C ALA A 220 -6.46 9.29 11.28
N ALA A 221 -5.37 8.92 10.61
CA ALA A 221 -5.34 8.49 9.22
C ALA A 221 -4.27 7.44 8.99
N MET A 222 -4.55 6.52 8.06
CA MET A 222 -3.60 5.53 7.56
C MET A 222 -3.66 5.48 6.03
N HIS A 223 -2.52 5.21 5.42
CA HIS A 223 -2.36 4.99 3.98
C HIS A 223 -1.23 3.98 3.77
N ASP A 224 -1.42 2.96 2.94
CA ASP A 224 -0.35 2.05 2.59
C ASP A 224 0.69 2.74 1.70
N ILE A 225 1.94 2.34 1.81
CA ILE A 225 2.97 2.81 0.88
C ILE A 225 3.09 1.75 -0.21
N SER A 226 2.76 2.12 -1.44
CA SER A 226 2.77 1.19 -2.56
C SER A 226 3.44 1.81 -3.80
N GLU A 227 2.79 1.76 -4.95
CA GLU A 227 3.31 2.28 -6.22
C GLU A 227 3.56 3.80 -6.16
N GLY A 228 4.74 4.24 -6.61
CA GLY A 228 5.22 5.61 -6.49
C GLY A 228 5.96 5.87 -5.17
N GLY A 229 6.15 4.84 -4.35
CA GLY A 229 6.91 4.86 -3.11
C GLY A 229 6.35 5.80 -2.05
N VAL A 230 7.18 6.12 -1.08
CA VAL A 230 6.79 6.98 0.05
C VAL A 230 6.40 8.39 -0.39
N PHE A 231 6.99 8.90 -1.49
CA PHE A 231 6.62 10.21 -2.00
C PHE A 231 5.20 10.20 -2.55
N GLY A 232 4.78 9.13 -3.23
CA GLY A 232 3.41 8.95 -3.69
C GLY A 232 2.42 8.92 -2.52
N ALA A 233 2.67 8.09 -1.51
CA ALA A 233 1.79 7.95 -0.35
C ALA A 233 1.65 9.26 0.46
N LEU A 234 2.76 9.97 0.70
CA LEU A 234 2.73 11.27 1.37
C LEU A 234 1.94 12.32 0.56
N TRP A 235 2.13 12.32 -0.77
CA TRP A 235 1.35 13.20 -1.64
C TRP A 235 -0.15 12.91 -1.56
N GLU A 236 -0.53 11.64 -1.69
CA GLU A 236 -1.92 11.18 -1.67
C GLU A 236 -2.60 11.44 -0.32
N MET A 237 -1.90 11.22 0.81
CA MET A 237 -2.39 11.53 2.15
C MET A 237 -2.63 13.05 2.35
N GLY A 238 -1.68 13.89 1.96
CA GLY A 238 -1.83 15.34 2.05
C GLY A 238 -2.92 15.88 1.13
N LEU A 239 -3.08 15.29 -0.06
CA LEU A 239 -4.11 15.66 -1.03
C LEU A 239 -5.51 15.31 -0.54
N SER A 240 -5.71 14.08 -0.06
CA SER A 240 -7.01 13.60 0.42
C SER A 240 -7.49 14.33 1.66
N SER A 241 -6.56 14.83 2.49
CA SER A 241 -6.84 15.60 3.69
C SER A 241 -6.92 17.12 3.47
N GLY A 242 -6.46 17.62 2.33
CA GLY A 242 -6.40 19.05 2.04
C GLY A 242 -5.42 19.82 2.93
N VAL A 243 -4.29 19.18 3.33
CA VAL A 243 -3.27 19.77 4.20
C VAL A 243 -1.90 19.77 3.53
N GLY A 244 -1.03 20.67 3.99
CA GLY A 244 0.39 20.64 3.69
C GLY A 244 1.14 19.65 4.57
N LEU A 245 2.35 19.31 4.16
CA LEU A 245 3.24 18.42 4.90
C LEU A 245 4.65 19.01 4.96
N GLU A 246 5.30 18.91 6.10
CA GLU A 246 6.75 19.12 6.26
C GLU A 246 7.39 17.80 6.68
N ILE A 247 8.20 17.21 5.79
CA ILE A 247 8.80 15.88 5.96
C ILE A 247 10.32 15.99 6.00
N ASP A 248 10.93 15.51 7.07
CA ASP A 248 12.38 15.40 7.21
C ASP A 248 12.87 14.13 6.47
N LEU A 249 13.55 14.32 5.34
CA LEU A 249 14.02 13.26 4.48
C LEU A 249 14.99 12.30 5.21
N LYS A 250 15.78 12.81 6.15
CA LYS A 250 16.75 12.02 6.91
C LYS A 250 16.11 11.08 7.92
N LYS A 251 14.85 11.33 8.29
CA LYS A 251 14.10 10.50 9.23
C LYS A 251 13.33 9.37 8.55
N ILE A 252 13.21 9.39 7.23
CA ILE A 252 12.53 8.32 6.50
C ILE A 252 13.33 7.04 6.65
N PRO A 253 12.76 5.97 7.26
CA PRO A 253 13.50 4.74 7.55
C PRO A 253 13.70 3.92 6.26
N ILE A 254 14.95 3.53 6.01
CA ILE A 254 15.36 2.78 4.83
C ILE A 254 16.45 1.76 5.20
N ARG A 255 16.41 0.57 4.60
CA ARG A 255 17.43 -0.47 4.78
C ARG A 255 18.65 -0.22 3.91
N GLN A 256 19.81 -0.67 4.39
CA GLN A 256 21.06 -0.58 3.63
C GLN A 256 20.96 -1.34 2.31
N GLU A 257 20.34 -2.51 2.31
CA GLU A 257 20.10 -3.31 1.11
C GLU A 257 19.32 -2.53 0.04
N THR A 258 18.32 -1.78 0.46
CA THR A 258 17.53 -0.90 -0.44
C THR A 258 18.40 0.20 -1.03
N VAL A 259 19.19 0.89 -0.20
CA VAL A 259 20.08 1.98 -0.65
C VAL A 259 21.07 1.47 -1.70
N GLU A 260 21.77 0.37 -1.40
CA GLU A 260 22.78 -0.20 -2.27
C GLU A 260 22.22 -0.72 -3.60
N ILE A 261 21.06 -1.42 -3.55
CA ILE A 261 20.42 -1.94 -4.76
C ILE A 261 19.89 -0.78 -5.62
N CYS A 262 19.28 0.24 -5.01
CA CYS A 262 18.82 1.40 -5.75
C CYS A 262 19.98 2.20 -6.38
N GLU A 263 21.12 2.32 -5.68
CA GLU A 263 22.33 2.93 -6.22
C GLU A 263 22.90 2.14 -7.40
N PHE A 264 22.88 0.79 -7.30
CA PHE A 264 23.35 -0.07 -8.37
C PHE A 264 22.58 0.14 -9.69
N PHE A 265 21.26 0.34 -9.60
CA PHE A 265 20.39 0.55 -10.75
C PHE A 265 20.12 2.02 -11.07
N ASP A 266 20.74 2.98 -10.40
CA ASP A 266 20.52 4.43 -10.56
C ASP A 266 19.05 4.83 -10.46
N ILE A 267 18.34 4.31 -9.44
CA ILE A 267 16.94 4.59 -9.15
C ILE A 267 16.73 5.22 -7.78
N ASN A 268 15.64 5.97 -7.63
CA ASN A 268 15.34 6.69 -6.40
C ASN A 268 14.51 5.82 -5.42
N PRO A 269 15.06 5.41 -4.26
CA PRO A 269 14.37 4.54 -3.31
C PRO A 269 13.09 5.15 -2.73
N TYR A 270 12.97 6.47 -2.68
CA TYR A 270 11.76 7.16 -2.18
C TYR A 270 10.59 7.12 -3.17
N LYS A 271 10.85 6.78 -4.43
CA LYS A 271 9.85 6.62 -5.52
C LYS A 271 9.68 5.17 -5.96
N LEU A 272 10.39 4.23 -5.32
CA LEU A 272 10.33 2.79 -5.59
C LEU A 272 9.17 2.15 -4.82
N LEU A 273 8.49 1.22 -5.47
CA LEU A 273 7.41 0.39 -4.93
C LEU A 273 7.71 -0.07 -3.50
N SER A 274 6.82 0.22 -2.56
CA SER A 274 7.15 0.18 -1.14
C SER A 274 6.10 -0.57 -0.29
N GLY A 275 5.48 -1.61 -0.82
CA GLY A 275 4.57 -2.46 -0.05
C GLY A 275 5.21 -2.98 1.23
N GLY A 276 4.39 -3.08 2.28
CA GLY A 276 4.82 -3.53 3.60
C GLY A 276 5.05 -2.43 4.63
N ALA A 277 4.98 -1.16 4.25
CA ALA A 277 5.01 -0.02 5.16
C ALA A 277 3.73 0.81 5.05
N ALA A 278 3.42 1.59 6.07
CA ALA A 278 2.28 2.51 6.08
C ALA A 278 2.71 3.91 6.52
N VAL A 279 2.10 4.93 5.92
CA VAL A 279 2.09 6.30 6.43
C VAL A 279 0.90 6.44 7.37
N MET A 280 1.13 6.99 8.55
CA MET A 280 0.11 7.23 9.57
C MET A 280 0.15 8.67 10.04
N ALA A 281 -0.98 9.19 10.49
CA ALA A 281 -1.07 10.49 11.12
C ALA A 281 -1.73 10.38 12.50
N ALA A 282 -1.17 11.05 13.49
CA ALA A 282 -1.69 11.07 14.85
C ALA A 282 -1.48 12.43 15.52
N THR A 283 -2.37 12.78 16.45
CA THR A 283 -2.22 14.00 17.27
C THR A 283 -1.03 13.90 18.22
N ASP A 284 -0.77 12.70 18.74
CA ASP A 284 0.41 12.37 19.55
C ASP A 284 1.16 11.21 18.89
N GLY A 285 2.10 11.55 18.00
CA GLY A 285 2.93 10.59 17.30
C GLY A 285 3.83 9.79 18.22
N ASN A 286 4.32 10.37 19.32
CA ASN A 286 5.18 9.66 20.28
C ASN A 286 4.42 8.56 21.01
N ALA A 287 3.19 8.83 21.43
CA ALA A 287 2.33 7.82 22.05
C ALA A 287 2.05 6.66 21.06
N LEU A 288 1.74 6.98 19.79
CA LEU A 288 1.51 5.95 18.76
C LEU A 288 2.78 5.13 18.47
N VAL A 289 3.94 5.76 18.33
CA VAL A 289 5.23 5.07 18.16
C VAL A 289 5.49 4.13 19.34
N HIS A 290 5.28 4.59 20.56
CA HIS A 290 5.48 3.78 21.76
C HIS A 290 4.62 2.50 21.77
N VAL A 291 3.35 2.62 21.44
CA VAL A 291 2.43 1.46 21.40
C VAL A 291 2.80 0.49 20.26
N LEU A 292 3.19 1.01 19.10
CA LEU A 292 3.68 0.18 17.99
C LEU A 292 4.96 -0.58 18.39
N GLN A 293 5.92 0.10 19.03
CA GLN A 293 7.15 -0.53 19.52
C GLN A 293 6.89 -1.60 20.58
N GLN A 294 5.93 -1.40 21.49
CA GLN A 294 5.52 -2.43 22.44
C GLN A 294 4.94 -3.68 21.75
N ALA A 295 4.35 -3.51 20.57
CA ALA A 295 3.88 -4.61 19.72
C ALA A 295 4.99 -5.21 18.82
N GLY A 296 6.24 -4.76 18.96
CA GLY A 296 7.36 -5.22 18.14
C GLY A 296 7.43 -4.59 16.75
N ILE A 297 6.72 -3.49 16.52
CA ILE A 297 6.63 -2.81 15.23
C ILE A 297 7.48 -1.54 15.27
N GLU A 298 8.46 -1.44 14.37
CA GLU A 298 9.24 -0.22 14.19
C GLU A 298 8.38 0.88 13.57
N ALA A 299 8.44 2.08 14.13
CA ALA A 299 7.77 3.27 13.59
C ALA A 299 8.60 4.52 13.88
N THR A 300 8.57 5.47 12.96
CA THR A 300 9.38 6.69 13.03
C THR A 300 8.52 7.91 12.67
N ILE A 301 8.57 8.95 13.50
CA ILE A 301 7.99 10.26 13.16
C ILE A 301 8.91 10.93 12.14
N VAL A 302 8.38 11.17 10.94
CA VAL A 302 9.13 11.72 9.82
C VAL A 302 8.80 13.19 9.54
N GLY A 303 7.73 13.73 10.13
CA GLY A 303 7.32 15.10 9.87
C GLY A 303 6.01 15.47 10.54
N LYS A 304 5.40 16.54 10.04
CA LYS A 304 4.13 17.09 10.54
C LYS A 304 3.23 17.56 9.40
N ALA A 305 1.94 17.52 9.66
CA ALA A 305 0.94 18.18 8.83
C ALA A 305 0.90 19.68 9.13
N THR A 306 0.71 20.53 8.12
CA THR A 306 0.70 21.97 8.22
C THR A 306 -0.61 22.56 7.73
N ASP A 307 -0.93 23.78 8.18
CA ASP A 307 -2.06 24.58 7.72
C ASP A 307 -1.70 25.32 6.43
N SER A 308 -1.35 24.55 5.40
CA SER A 308 -1.04 25.04 4.06
C SER A 308 -1.40 23.97 3.02
N ASN A 309 -1.16 24.26 1.75
CA ASN A 309 -1.25 23.27 0.68
C ASN A 309 0.13 22.74 0.24
N ASP A 310 1.19 23.28 0.84
CA ASP A 310 2.56 22.97 0.45
C ASP A 310 3.00 21.64 1.07
N ARG A 311 3.51 20.75 0.25
CA ARG A 311 4.13 19.50 0.69
C ARG A 311 5.63 19.65 0.48
N VAL A 312 6.37 19.74 1.57
CA VAL A 312 7.79 20.13 1.58
C VAL A 312 8.64 18.99 2.14
N LEU A 313 9.72 18.69 1.45
CA LEU A 313 10.80 17.83 1.93
C LEU A 313 11.91 18.71 2.49
N ILE A 314 12.39 18.37 3.69
CA ILE A 314 13.49 19.02 4.38
C ILE A 314 14.68 18.07 4.39
N ASN A 315 15.84 18.55 3.94
CA ASN A 315 17.11 17.83 3.98
C ASN A 315 18.22 18.74 4.54
N GLY A 316 18.32 18.82 5.87
CA GLY A 316 19.16 19.81 6.52
C GLY A 316 18.65 21.23 6.26
N ASP A 317 19.45 22.06 5.61
CA ASP A 317 19.09 23.45 5.28
C ASP A 317 18.31 23.56 3.94
N GLU A 318 18.26 22.48 3.17
CA GLU A 318 17.51 22.44 1.91
C GLU A 318 16.02 22.22 2.15
N ARG A 319 15.20 23.01 1.45
CA ARG A 319 13.74 22.82 1.36
C ARG A 319 13.35 22.70 -0.11
N ARG A 320 12.62 21.65 -0.45
CA ARG A 320 12.07 21.44 -1.80
C ARG A 320 10.65 20.95 -1.73
N PHE A 321 9.87 21.22 -2.76
CA PHE A 321 8.52 20.68 -2.86
C PHE A 321 8.56 19.17 -3.13
N LEU A 322 7.65 18.44 -2.49
CA LEU A 322 7.39 17.05 -2.81
C LEU A 322 6.76 16.99 -4.22
N GLU A 323 7.37 16.23 -5.10
CA GLU A 323 6.86 16.02 -6.45
C GLU A 323 5.88 14.86 -6.50
N THR A 324 4.88 14.96 -7.39
CA THR A 324 3.99 13.83 -7.67
C THR A 324 4.77 12.71 -8.37
N THR A 325 4.65 11.48 -7.88
CA THR A 325 5.22 10.31 -8.56
C THR A 325 4.18 9.77 -9.55
N GLN A 326 4.41 9.98 -10.85
CA GLN A 326 3.54 9.46 -11.91
C GLN A 326 3.92 8.05 -12.35
N THR A 327 5.21 7.72 -12.28
CA THR A 327 5.76 6.43 -12.71
C THR A 327 6.67 5.93 -11.59
N ASP A 328 6.43 4.71 -11.13
CA ASP A 328 7.30 4.04 -10.17
C ASP A 328 8.69 3.81 -10.75
N GLU A 329 9.71 3.84 -9.92
CA GLU A 329 11.10 3.60 -10.35
C GLU A 329 11.29 2.19 -10.94
N LEU A 330 10.49 1.23 -10.51
CA LEU A 330 10.53 -0.14 -11.03
C LEU A 330 10.21 -0.22 -12.54
N PHE A 331 9.46 0.74 -13.10
CA PHE A 331 9.19 0.80 -14.55
C PHE A 331 10.35 1.31 -15.39
N LYS A 332 11.47 1.69 -14.78
CA LYS A 332 12.69 2.08 -15.50
C LYS A 332 13.62 0.90 -15.81
N MET A 333 13.30 -0.24 -15.20
CA MET A 333 14.06 -1.48 -15.28
C MET A 333 13.69 -2.33 -16.49
#